data_002a16d57bc72761628624295f447a9b
#
_entry.id   002a16d57bc72761628624295f447a9b
#
_cell.length_a   1.000
_cell.length_b   1.000
_cell.length_c   1.000
_cell.angle_alpha   90.00
_cell.angle_beta   90.00
_cell.angle_gamma   90.00
#
_symmetry.space_group_name_H-M   'P 1'
#
loop_
_entity.id
_entity.type
_entity.pdbx_description
1 polymer ?
#
loop_
_entity_poly.entity_id
_entity_poly.type
_entity_poly.pdbx_seq_one_letter_code
_entity_poly.pdbx_strand_id
1 'polypeptide(L)'
;IGLGIPAEPRFRALTLENDWLDCIIQLSTDMFMNTGISTYIWVLSKDKPAHRAGKVQFIDASHCFEPRRKSIGTKRNDITDACRELIVTAYGEFANGKVYGDKNGIYCESKVFESVEFGYNKIVVERPQRDEAGNIILKRGKPVPDTSLRDTENVPLMKDIDAYFAREVL
;
A
#
# COMPACT_ATOMS: atom_id res chain seq x y z
N ILE A 1 -2.84 -7.71 -5.38
CA ILE A 1 -1.98 -6.66 -5.93
C ILE A 1 -0.99 -6.33 -4.83
N GLY A 2 0.23 -6.90 -4.93
CA GLY A 2 1.32 -6.56 -4.02
C GLY A 2 1.83 -5.17 -4.34
N LEU A 3 1.24 -4.16 -3.74
CA LEU A 3 1.75 -2.80 -3.78
C LEU A 3 3.01 -2.72 -2.90
N GLY A 4 4.14 -3.16 -3.45
CA GLY A 4 5.44 -2.81 -2.92
C GLY A 4 5.65 -1.30 -3.09
N ILE A 5 5.19 -0.51 -2.13
CA ILE A 5 5.41 0.93 -2.09
C ILE A 5 6.81 1.14 -1.49
N PRO A 6 7.84 1.41 -2.29
CA PRO A 6 9.18 1.72 -1.77
C PRO A 6 9.27 3.21 -1.43
N ALA A 7 8.48 3.64 -0.47
CA ALA A 7 8.70 4.93 0.14
C ALA A 7 9.29 4.67 1.53
N GLU A 8 10.24 5.51 1.95
CA GLU A 8 10.72 5.44 3.32
C GLU A 8 9.52 5.36 4.28
N PRO A 9 9.55 4.48 5.29
CA PRO A 9 8.42 4.29 6.20
C PRO A 9 7.87 5.60 6.79
N ARG A 10 8.75 6.59 7.01
CA ARG A 10 8.39 7.92 7.49
C ARG A 10 7.55 8.73 6.49
N PHE A 11 7.89 8.69 5.20
CA PHE A 11 7.15 9.43 4.18
C PHE A 11 5.75 8.85 4.01
N ARG A 12 5.62 7.53 4.00
CA ARG A 12 4.32 6.85 3.91
C ARG A 12 3.45 7.16 5.14
N ALA A 13 4.02 7.05 6.35
CA ALA A 13 3.31 7.40 7.58
C ALA A 13 2.83 8.86 7.55
N LEU A 14 3.72 9.80 7.24
CA LEU A 14 3.39 11.22 7.18
C LEU A 14 2.24 11.52 6.21
N THR A 15 2.25 10.94 5.02
CA THR A 15 1.24 11.20 3.98
C THR A 15 -0.12 10.59 4.31
N LEU A 16 -0.16 9.44 5.01
CA LEU A 16 -1.39 8.80 5.45
C LEU A 16 -1.95 9.43 6.73
N GLU A 17 -1.11 9.72 7.73
CA GLU A 17 -1.53 10.33 9.00
C GLU A 17 -2.12 11.74 8.82
N ASN A 18 -1.57 12.51 7.87
CA ASN A 18 -2.10 13.84 7.54
C ASN A 18 -3.17 13.82 6.44
N ASP A 19 -3.59 12.64 5.98
CA ASP A 19 -4.54 12.48 4.88
C ASP A 19 -4.13 13.22 3.60
N TRP A 20 -2.83 13.27 3.30
CA TRP A 20 -2.33 13.95 2.09
C TRP A 20 -2.27 13.04 0.87
N LEU A 21 -2.20 11.72 1.06
CA LEU A 21 -2.17 10.78 -0.05
C LEU A 21 -3.55 10.67 -0.69
N ASP A 22 -3.71 11.22 -1.90
CA ASP A 22 -4.97 11.26 -2.62
C ASP A 22 -5.12 10.10 -3.60
N CYS A 23 -4.09 9.87 -4.43
CA CYS A 23 -4.12 8.78 -5.42
C CYS A 23 -2.74 8.19 -5.65
N ILE A 24 -2.71 6.89 -5.95
CA ILE A 24 -1.54 6.20 -6.51
C ILE A 24 -1.95 5.58 -7.86
N ILE A 25 -1.21 5.92 -8.91
CA ILE A 25 -1.44 5.42 -10.26
C ILE A 25 -0.28 4.52 -10.64
N GLN A 26 -0.56 3.25 -10.90
CA GLN A 26 0.42 2.30 -11.42
C GLN A 26 0.47 2.43 -12.95
N LEU A 27 1.66 2.65 -13.49
CA LEU A 27 1.88 2.66 -14.93
C LEU A 27 2.41 1.30 -15.41
N SER A 28 2.35 1.09 -16.73
CA SER A 28 2.92 -0.09 -17.38
C SER A 28 4.43 -0.20 -17.13
N THR A 29 4.96 -1.40 -17.31
CA THR A 29 6.40 -1.65 -17.41
C THR A 29 6.97 -1.06 -18.71
N ASP A 30 8.30 -0.98 -18.80
CA ASP A 30 8.99 -0.55 -20.01
C ASP A 30 8.61 0.86 -20.53
N MET A 31 8.14 1.74 -19.64
CA MET A 31 7.73 3.12 -19.96
C MET A 31 8.92 4.08 -20.06
N PHE A 32 10.02 3.78 -19.41
CA PHE A 32 11.19 4.65 -19.33
C PHE A 32 12.46 3.95 -19.83
N MET A 33 13.42 4.75 -20.30
CA MET A 33 14.72 4.22 -20.69
C MET A 33 15.46 3.67 -19.46
N ASN A 34 16.12 2.54 -19.65
CA ASN A 34 16.95 1.86 -18.65
C ASN A 34 16.19 1.29 -17.42
N THR A 35 14.87 1.17 -17.51
CA THR A 35 14.08 0.50 -16.46
C THR A 35 12.94 -0.32 -17.06
N GLY A 36 12.85 -1.59 -16.68
CA GLY A 36 11.79 -2.52 -17.08
C GLY A 36 10.74 -2.77 -15.98
N ILE A 37 10.80 -2.01 -14.88
CA ILE A 37 9.87 -2.17 -13.77
C ILE A 37 8.65 -1.26 -13.91
N SER A 38 7.55 -1.60 -13.23
CA SER A 38 6.40 -0.71 -13.09
C SER A 38 6.79 0.54 -12.31
N THR A 39 6.25 1.66 -12.75
CA THR A 39 6.42 2.96 -12.08
C THR A 39 5.10 3.46 -11.55
N TYR A 40 5.16 4.35 -10.55
CA TYR A 40 3.98 4.83 -9.84
C TYR A 40 3.98 6.35 -9.79
N ILE A 41 2.82 6.96 -10.06
CA ILE A 41 2.59 8.38 -9.83
C ILE A 41 1.86 8.52 -8.50
N TRP A 42 2.41 9.33 -7.60
CA TRP A 42 1.77 9.68 -6.34
C TRP A 42 1.16 11.06 -6.44
N VAL A 43 -0.14 11.15 -6.20
CA VAL A 43 -0.87 12.40 -6.13
C VAL A 43 -1.07 12.74 -4.67
N LEU A 44 -0.52 13.88 -4.25
CA LEU A 44 -0.61 14.38 -2.88
C LEU A 44 -1.40 15.68 -2.87
N SER A 45 -2.35 15.80 -1.94
CA SER A 45 -3.14 17.01 -1.71
C SER A 45 -3.23 17.29 -0.22
N LYS A 46 -2.95 18.53 0.18
CA LYS A 46 -3.17 18.98 1.56
C LYS A 46 -4.61 19.40 1.82
N ASP A 47 -5.38 19.57 0.77
CA ASP A 47 -6.75 20.07 0.82
C ASP A 47 -7.62 19.18 -0.08
N LYS A 48 -7.93 17.99 0.42
CA LYS A 48 -8.80 17.06 -0.27
C LYS A 48 -10.26 17.52 -0.17
N PRO A 49 -11.04 17.39 -1.25
CA PRO A 49 -12.48 17.60 -1.16
C PRO A 49 -13.13 16.56 -0.23
N ALA A 50 -14.25 16.93 0.41
CA ALA A 50 -14.88 16.15 1.47
C ALA A 50 -15.18 14.67 1.08
N HIS A 51 -15.52 14.40 -0.19
CA HIS A 51 -15.80 13.03 -0.65
C HIS A 51 -14.56 12.13 -0.77
N ARG A 52 -13.34 12.74 -0.78
CA ARG A 52 -12.05 12.04 -0.84
C ARG A 52 -11.32 12.02 0.51
N ALA A 53 -11.80 12.79 1.50
CA ALA A 53 -11.18 12.85 2.81
C ALA A 53 -11.18 11.47 3.49
N GLY A 54 -10.06 11.09 4.10
CA GLY A 54 -9.87 9.79 4.74
C GLY A 54 -9.77 8.61 3.78
N LYS A 55 -9.68 8.85 2.47
CA LYS A 55 -9.63 7.81 1.45
C LYS A 55 -8.43 7.96 0.52
N VAL A 56 -8.01 6.84 -0.08
CA VAL A 56 -6.96 6.79 -1.09
C VAL A 56 -7.48 6.05 -2.31
N GLN A 57 -7.32 6.65 -3.48
CA GLN A 57 -7.64 6.02 -4.74
C GLN A 57 -6.41 5.30 -5.30
N PHE A 58 -6.60 4.08 -5.80
CA PHE A 58 -5.60 3.35 -6.59
C PHE A 58 -6.11 3.20 -8.01
N ILE A 59 -5.30 3.59 -8.97
CA ILE A 59 -5.58 3.40 -10.39
C ILE A 59 -4.55 2.44 -10.96
N ASP A 60 -5.00 1.26 -11.35
CA ASP A 60 -4.17 0.32 -12.10
C ASP A 60 -4.26 0.67 -13.59
N ALA A 61 -3.27 1.38 -14.08
CA ALA A 61 -3.11 1.76 -15.48
C ALA A 61 -2.00 0.96 -16.17
N SER A 62 -1.69 -0.25 -15.67
CA SER A 62 -0.67 -1.13 -16.25
C SER A 62 -1.00 -1.55 -17.69
N HIS A 63 -2.27 -1.47 -18.09
CA HIS A 63 -2.76 -1.72 -19.44
C HIS A 63 -3.02 -0.45 -20.26
N CYS A 64 -2.71 0.74 -19.70
CA CYS A 64 -2.79 2.02 -20.41
C CYS A 64 -1.48 2.32 -21.14
N PHE A 65 -1.23 1.63 -22.24
CA PHE A 65 -0.06 1.88 -23.07
C PHE A 65 -0.28 1.43 -24.52
N GLU A 66 0.53 1.95 -25.41
CA GLU A 66 0.70 1.44 -26.77
C GLU A 66 2.12 0.99 -27.01
N PRO A 67 2.34 -0.20 -27.59
CA PRO A 67 3.67 -0.68 -27.92
C PRO A 67 4.34 0.19 -28.99
N ARG A 68 5.59 0.57 -28.77
CA ARG A 68 6.37 1.31 -29.76
C ARG A 68 6.77 0.40 -30.93
N ARG A 69 6.75 0.93 -32.13
CA ARG A 69 7.30 0.23 -33.31
C ARG A 69 8.81 -0.02 -33.19
N LYS A 70 9.53 0.90 -32.55
CA LYS A 70 10.98 0.81 -32.31
C LYS A 70 11.29 1.18 -30.88
N SER A 71 11.97 0.30 -30.16
CA SER A 71 12.39 0.56 -28.77
C SER A 71 13.49 1.61 -28.71
N ILE A 72 13.56 2.32 -27.58
CA ILE A 72 14.65 3.23 -27.23
C ILE A 72 15.25 2.70 -25.92
N GLY A 73 16.36 1.97 -26.01
CA GLY A 73 16.87 1.19 -24.89
C GLY A 73 15.82 0.16 -24.45
N THR A 74 15.50 0.14 -23.15
CA THR A 74 14.46 -0.72 -22.57
C THR A 74 13.04 -0.17 -22.76
N LYS A 75 12.90 1.10 -23.15
CA LYS A 75 11.57 1.69 -23.37
C LYS A 75 10.88 1.08 -24.59
N ARG A 76 9.78 0.36 -24.34
CA ARG A 76 8.98 -0.32 -25.37
C ARG A 76 7.53 0.19 -25.46
N ASN A 77 7.07 0.89 -24.43
CA ASN A 77 5.70 1.35 -24.29
C ASN A 77 5.62 2.88 -24.22
N ASP A 78 4.55 3.44 -24.77
CA ASP A 78 4.21 4.86 -24.68
C ASP A 78 2.83 5.05 -24.07
N ILE A 79 2.65 6.14 -23.32
CA ILE A 79 1.34 6.63 -22.91
C ILE A 79 0.85 7.58 -23.98
N THR A 80 -0.26 7.21 -24.62
CA THR A 80 -0.96 8.02 -25.61
C THR A 80 -1.94 8.99 -24.95
N ASP A 81 -2.51 9.90 -25.74
CA ASP A 81 -3.54 10.81 -25.25
C ASP A 81 -4.77 10.04 -24.76
N ALA A 82 -5.18 8.98 -25.47
CA ALA A 82 -6.26 8.12 -25.05
C ALA A 82 -6.00 7.47 -23.69
N CYS A 83 -4.78 7.00 -23.43
CA CYS A 83 -4.38 6.49 -22.13
C CYS A 83 -4.49 7.55 -21.03
N ARG A 84 -4.03 8.78 -21.32
CA ARG A 84 -4.11 9.90 -20.39
C ARG A 84 -5.54 10.27 -20.04
N GLU A 85 -6.41 10.34 -21.04
CA GLU A 85 -7.84 10.63 -20.85
C GLU A 85 -8.53 9.60 -19.96
N LEU A 86 -8.26 8.31 -20.16
CA LEU A 86 -8.82 7.25 -19.30
C LEU A 86 -8.36 7.40 -17.84
N ILE A 87 -7.06 7.63 -17.63
CA ILE A 87 -6.49 7.79 -16.29
C ILE A 87 -7.07 9.04 -15.60
N VAL A 88 -7.15 10.18 -16.30
CA VAL A 88 -7.71 11.43 -15.77
C VAL A 88 -9.19 11.30 -15.46
N THR A 89 -9.95 10.62 -16.33
CA THR A 89 -11.38 10.33 -16.10
C THR A 89 -11.56 9.44 -14.86
N ALA A 90 -10.77 8.37 -14.73
CA ALA A 90 -10.80 7.48 -13.59
C ALA A 90 -10.46 8.23 -12.28
N TYR A 91 -9.46 9.11 -12.32
CA TYR A 91 -9.10 9.95 -11.17
C TYR A 91 -10.23 10.91 -10.79
N GLY A 92 -10.81 11.62 -11.77
CA GLY A 92 -11.86 12.60 -11.53
C GLY A 92 -13.17 12.01 -11.03
N GLU A 93 -13.58 10.84 -11.54
CA GLU A 93 -14.82 10.19 -11.11
C GLU A 93 -14.74 9.54 -9.73
N PHE A 94 -13.56 9.19 -9.25
CA PHE A 94 -13.34 8.60 -7.93
C PHE A 94 -14.23 7.38 -7.64
N ALA A 95 -14.48 6.54 -8.64
CA ALA A 95 -15.37 5.39 -8.51
C ALA A 95 -14.62 4.14 -8.02
N ASN A 96 -15.21 3.41 -7.09
CA ASN A 96 -14.65 2.17 -6.57
C ASN A 96 -15.02 0.96 -7.45
N GLY A 97 -14.03 0.15 -7.84
CA GLY A 97 -14.21 -1.08 -8.62
C GLY A 97 -14.62 -0.83 -10.08
N LYS A 98 -14.45 0.39 -10.61
CA LYS A 98 -14.82 0.73 -11.98
C LYS A 98 -13.65 0.54 -12.93
N VAL A 99 -13.96 -0.02 -14.11
CA VAL A 99 -13.04 -0.15 -15.24
C VAL A 99 -13.37 0.91 -16.29
N TYR A 100 -12.33 1.53 -16.82
CA TYR A 100 -12.38 2.57 -17.85
C TYR A 100 -11.64 2.06 -19.08
N GLY A 101 -12.26 2.16 -20.25
CA GLY A 101 -11.73 1.64 -21.51
C GLY A 101 -12.21 0.22 -21.83
N ASP A 102 -11.49 -0.46 -22.70
CA ASP A 102 -11.80 -1.82 -23.15
C ASP A 102 -10.79 -2.82 -22.59
N LYS A 103 -11.26 -3.80 -21.82
CA LYS A 103 -10.41 -4.87 -21.24
C LYS A 103 -9.66 -5.71 -22.28
N ASN A 104 -10.13 -5.72 -23.52
CA ASN A 104 -9.43 -6.37 -24.64
C ASN A 104 -8.39 -5.47 -25.31
N GLY A 105 -8.21 -4.25 -24.83
CA GLY A 105 -7.28 -3.25 -25.38
C GLY A 105 -6.68 -2.37 -24.29
N ILE A 106 -6.88 -1.06 -24.42
CA ILE A 106 -6.39 -0.06 -23.47
C ILE A 106 -7.44 0.16 -22.37
N TYR A 107 -7.06 -0.06 -21.11
CA TYR A 107 -7.96 0.17 -19.99
C TYR A 107 -7.19 0.48 -18.69
N CYS A 108 -7.88 1.07 -17.71
CA CYS A 108 -7.44 1.15 -16.33
C CYS A 108 -8.58 0.79 -15.36
N GLU A 109 -8.22 0.42 -14.14
CA GLU A 109 -9.15 0.06 -13.08
C GLU A 109 -8.94 0.97 -11.87
N SER A 110 -10.02 1.52 -11.33
CA SER A 110 -10.00 2.37 -10.13
C SER A 110 -10.56 1.61 -8.93
N LYS A 111 -9.84 1.68 -7.81
CA LYS A 111 -10.27 1.19 -6.49
C LYS A 111 -10.06 2.26 -5.44
N VAL A 112 -11.01 2.37 -4.51
CA VAL A 112 -10.96 3.33 -3.41
C VAL A 112 -10.91 2.57 -2.10
N PHE A 113 -9.99 2.95 -1.23
CA PHE A 113 -9.76 2.35 0.08
C PHE A 113 -9.84 3.43 1.16
N GLU A 114 -10.23 3.04 2.36
CA GLU A 114 -10.09 3.91 3.52
C GLU A 114 -8.61 4.01 3.92
N SER A 115 -8.13 5.20 4.26
CA SER A 115 -6.72 5.43 4.63
C SER A 115 -6.27 4.56 5.81
N VAL A 116 -7.18 4.24 6.73
CA VAL A 116 -6.94 3.40 7.90
C VAL A 116 -6.58 1.94 7.54
N GLU A 117 -6.95 1.47 6.34
CA GLU A 117 -6.62 0.12 5.87
C GLU A 117 -5.11 -0.09 5.66
N PHE A 118 -4.37 1.01 5.47
CA PHE A 118 -2.91 0.99 5.26
C PHE A 118 -2.10 1.21 6.53
N GLY A 119 -2.78 1.51 7.64
CA GLY A 119 -2.16 1.72 8.93
C GLY A 119 -2.08 0.43 9.75
N TYR A 120 -1.11 0.38 10.64
CA TYR A 120 -0.96 -0.70 11.60
C TYR A 120 -0.36 -0.17 12.91
N ASN A 121 -0.71 -0.85 14.00
CA ASN A 121 -0.06 -0.70 15.29
C ASN A 121 1.10 -1.68 15.36
N LYS A 122 2.31 -1.18 15.59
CA LYS A 122 3.46 -2.04 15.88
C LYS A 122 3.48 -2.36 17.35
N ILE A 123 3.18 -3.61 17.70
CA ILE A 123 3.20 -4.10 19.06
C ILE A 123 4.46 -4.93 19.30
N VAL A 124 4.98 -4.87 20.52
CA VAL A 124 6.09 -5.71 20.96
C VAL A 124 5.54 -6.89 21.71
N VAL A 125 5.85 -8.09 21.22
CA VAL A 125 5.49 -9.35 21.85
C VAL A 125 6.64 -9.76 22.78
N GLU A 126 6.39 -9.79 24.08
CA GLU A 126 7.35 -10.26 25.09
C GLU A 126 6.89 -11.62 25.63
N ARG A 127 7.75 -12.61 25.51
CA ARG A 127 7.54 -13.94 26.09
C ARG A 127 8.27 -14.04 27.41
N PRO A 128 7.69 -14.71 28.44
CA PRO A 128 8.33 -14.83 29.73
C PRO A 128 9.50 -15.83 29.69
N GLN A 129 10.55 -15.54 30.44
CA GLN A 129 11.62 -16.50 30.72
C GLN A 129 11.07 -17.69 31.47
N ARG A 130 11.60 -18.89 31.16
CA ARG A 130 11.27 -20.14 31.83
C ARG A 130 12.52 -20.74 32.43
N ASP A 131 12.36 -21.41 33.56
CA ASP A 131 13.42 -22.21 34.18
C ASP A 131 13.61 -23.56 33.46
N GLU A 132 14.58 -24.38 33.89
CA GLU A 132 14.86 -25.70 33.32
C GLU A 132 13.67 -26.68 33.46
N ALA A 133 12.75 -26.43 34.40
CA ALA A 133 11.53 -27.21 34.59
C ALA A 133 10.33 -26.66 33.79
N GLY A 134 10.53 -25.55 33.02
CA GLY A 134 9.52 -24.93 32.17
C GLY A 134 8.61 -23.93 32.89
N ASN A 135 8.84 -23.63 34.17
CA ASN A 135 8.03 -22.66 34.92
C ASN A 135 8.42 -21.23 34.58
N ILE A 136 7.42 -20.32 34.60
CA ILE A 136 7.66 -18.90 34.35
C ILE A 136 8.44 -18.26 35.50
N ILE A 137 9.55 -17.61 35.18
CA ILE A 137 10.36 -16.90 36.17
C ILE A 137 9.67 -15.58 36.53
N LEU A 138 9.39 -15.40 37.82
CA LEU A 138 8.75 -14.17 38.33
C LEU A 138 9.75 -13.33 39.08
N LYS A 139 9.73 -12.00 38.85
CA LYS A 139 10.46 -11.00 39.66
C LYS A 139 9.46 -9.98 40.19
N ARG A 140 9.37 -9.89 41.54
CA ARG A 140 8.39 -9.03 42.24
C ARG A 140 6.93 -9.31 41.79
N GLY A 141 6.59 -10.59 41.54
CA GLY A 141 5.24 -11.02 41.13
C GLY A 141 4.91 -10.77 39.68
N LYS A 142 5.85 -10.32 38.83
CA LYS A 142 5.66 -10.13 37.39
C LYS A 142 6.57 -11.07 36.61
N PRO A 143 6.09 -11.60 35.46
CA PRO A 143 6.93 -12.40 34.55
C PRO A 143 8.16 -11.60 34.10
N VAL A 144 9.33 -12.25 34.10
CA VAL A 144 10.54 -11.67 33.53
C VAL A 144 10.53 -11.87 32.02
N PRO A 145 10.62 -10.79 31.20
CA PRO A 145 10.64 -10.95 29.75
C PRO A 145 11.94 -11.59 29.27
N ASP A 146 11.83 -12.51 28.32
CA ASP A 146 12.97 -13.06 27.60
C ASP A 146 13.30 -12.17 26.41
N THR A 147 14.39 -11.43 26.49
CA THR A 147 14.81 -10.52 25.42
C THR A 147 15.25 -11.24 24.15
N SER A 148 15.63 -12.53 24.26
CA SER A 148 16.01 -13.34 23.09
C SER A 148 14.80 -13.79 22.27
N LEU A 149 13.61 -13.84 22.90
CA LEU A 149 12.33 -14.22 22.28
C LEU A 149 11.44 -13.00 22.00
N ARG A 150 11.98 -11.78 22.14
CA ARG A 150 11.24 -10.56 21.82
C ARG A 150 11.01 -10.48 20.31
N ASP A 151 9.75 -10.29 19.93
CA ASP A 151 9.33 -10.15 18.55
C ASP A 151 8.44 -8.92 18.37
N THR A 152 8.14 -8.54 17.14
CA THR A 152 7.25 -7.41 16.83
C THR A 152 6.23 -7.80 15.82
N GLU A 153 4.95 -7.54 16.14
CA GLU A 153 3.83 -7.76 15.25
C GLU A 153 3.21 -6.45 14.76
N ASN A 154 2.78 -6.44 13.49
CA ASN A 154 2.08 -5.31 12.89
C ASN A 154 0.59 -5.63 12.81
N VAL A 155 -0.18 -5.12 13.77
CA VAL A 155 -1.63 -5.31 13.84
C VAL A 155 -2.33 -4.23 13.02
N PRO A 156 -3.10 -4.57 11.97
CA PRO A 156 -3.85 -3.58 11.19
C PRO A 156 -4.75 -2.72 12.09
N LEU A 157 -4.82 -1.40 11.84
CA LEU A 157 -5.61 -0.46 12.65
C LEU A 157 -7.08 -0.84 12.75
N MET A 158 -7.61 -1.51 11.72
CA MET A 158 -9.00 -1.97 11.69
C MET A 158 -9.27 -3.23 12.53
N LYS A 159 -8.25 -3.83 13.12
CA LYS A 159 -8.39 -5.04 13.94
C LYS A 159 -8.22 -4.71 15.42
N ASP A 160 -9.05 -5.33 16.23
CA ASP A 160 -8.86 -5.34 17.68
C ASP A 160 -7.57 -6.07 18.02
N ILE A 161 -6.71 -5.42 18.84
CA ILE A 161 -5.37 -5.91 19.15
C ILE A 161 -5.47 -7.21 19.96
N ASP A 162 -6.36 -7.30 20.93
CA ASP A 162 -6.49 -8.45 21.82
C ASP A 162 -7.03 -9.67 21.06
N ALA A 163 -8.04 -9.47 20.20
CA ALA A 163 -8.57 -10.51 19.32
C ALA A 163 -7.56 -11.00 18.30
N TYR A 164 -6.76 -10.08 17.74
CA TYR A 164 -5.67 -10.43 16.82
C TYR A 164 -4.61 -11.27 17.54
N PHE A 165 -4.19 -10.82 18.73
CA PHE A 165 -3.17 -11.48 19.53
C PHE A 165 -3.57 -12.92 19.92
N ALA A 166 -4.81 -13.12 20.36
CA ALA A 166 -5.35 -14.42 20.72
C ALA A 166 -5.39 -15.43 19.55
N ARG A 167 -5.54 -14.93 18.31
CA ARG A 167 -5.66 -15.78 17.13
C ARG A 167 -4.34 -16.10 16.44
N GLU A 168 -3.42 -15.10 16.37
CA GLU A 168 -2.23 -15.20 15.52
C GLU A 168 -0.93 -15.39 16.32
N VAL A 169 -0.94 -15.07 17.64
CA VAL A 169 0.29 -15.02 18.46
C VAL A 169 0.29 -16.08 19.57
N LEU A 170 -0.87 -16.48 20.08
CA LEU A 170 -1.04 -17.55 21.07
C LEU A 170 -1.35 -18.88 20.42
#